data_7b67859a8ca80daecae1e9216a33c863
#
_entry.id   7b67859a8ca80daecae1e9216a33c863
#
_cell.length_a   1.000
_cell.length_b   1.000
_cell.length_c   1.000
_cell.angle_alpha   90.00
_cell.angle_beta   90.00
_cell.angle_gamma   90.00
#
_symmetry.space_group_name_H-M   'P 1'
#
loop_
_entity.id
_entity.type
_entity.pdbx_description
1 polymer ?
#
loop_
_entity_poly.entity_id
_entity_poly.type
_entity_poly.pdbx_seq_one_letter_code
_entity_poly.pdbx_strand_id
1 'polypeptide(L)'
;MRKLMIALALTTTLAVVAAASAALPHPGARYTGPTNSKVVNGFGNTVTFLAGARTLKRFSFGTLGCFGYGTFPVGVDPYSTSLAQLTKSVPVTAKGTFAVTSTPANWSGGDSDTKLKVSVVGSFSSATAAKGTISVTETGANGSCGPVKMTFIAKLGGQ
;
A
#
# COMPACT_ATOMS: atom_id res chain seq x y z
N MET A 1 -74.46 -10.18 -3.28
CA MET A 1 -73.22 -9.38 -3.49
C MET A 1 -72.19 -9.76 -2.47
N ARG A 2 -71.18 -10.58 -2.86
CA ARG A 2 -70.09 -11.03 -2.00
C ARG A 2 -68.90 -10.09 -2.16
N LYS A 3 -68.51 -9.39 -1.10
CA LYS A 3 -67.30 -8.53 -1.06
C LYS A 3 -66.08 -9.39 -0.85
N LEU A 4 -65.20 -9.44 -1.85
CA LEU A 4 -63.91 -10.10 -1.79
C LEU A 4 -62.90 -9.14 -1.10
N MET A 5 -62.43 -9.46 0.12
CA MET A 5 -61.34 -8.74 0.75
C MET A 5 -60.01 -9.38 0.32
N ILE A 6 -59.21 -8.66 -0.44
CA ILE A 6 -57.85 -9.03 -0.81
C ILE A 6 -56.92 -8.51 0.30
N ALA A 7 -56.35 -9.42 1.11
CA ALA A 7 -55.35 -9.11 2.09
C ALA A 7 -53.98 -9.04 1.37
N LEU A 8 -53.39 -7.85 1.30
CA LEU A 8 -52.07 -7.61 0.75
C LEU A 8 -51.03 -7.91 1.85
N ALA A 9 -50.35 -9.05 1.76
CA ALA A 9 -49.28 -9.40 2.67
C ALA A 9 -48.00 -8.68 2.22
N LEU A 10 -47.59 -7.67 2.99
CA LEU A 10 -46.33 -6.94 2.78
C LEU A 10 -45.18 -7.78 3.40
N THR A 11 -44.44 -8.52 2.59
CA THR A 11 -43.21 -9.21 3.01
C THR A 11 -42.06 -8.22 3.02
N THR A 12 -41.70 -7.71 4.20
CA THR A 12 -40.50 -6.93 4.42
C THR A 12 -39.28 -7.88 4.43
N THR A 13 -38.55 -7.91 3.33
CA THR A 13 -37.23 -8.55 3.26
C THR A 13 -36.23 -7.70 4.05
N LEU A 14 -35.85 -8.15 5.26
CA LEU A 14 -34.71 -7.59 5.98
C LEU A 14 -33.44 -7.96 5.21
N ALA A 15 -32.85 -7.00 4.51
CA ALA A 15 -31.50 -7.13 3.98
C ALA A 15 -30.52 -7.10 5.17
N VAL A 16 -30.02 -8.26 5.57
CA VAL A 16 -28.91 -8.38 6.52
C VAL A 16 -27.66 -7.91 5.80
N VAL A 17 -27.30 -6.65 6.01
CA VAL A 17 -25.99 -6.13 5.60
C VAL A 17 -24.96 -6.80 6.52
N ALA A 18 -24.32 -7.86 6.04
CA ALA A 18 -23.19 -8.46 6.73
C ALA A 18 -22.10 -7.39 6.88
N ALA A 19 -21.94 -6.88 8.10
CA ALA A 19 -20.82 -6.01 8.43
C ALA A 19 -19.54 -6.81 8.17
N ALA A 20 -18.79 -6.43 7.15
CA ALA A 20 -17.50 -7.03 6.85
C ALA A 20 -16.63 -6.86 8.10
N SER A 21 -16.41 -7.94 8.83
CA SER A 21 -15.55 -7.92 10.02
C SER A 21 -14.17 -7.47 9.58
N ALA A 22 -13.65 -6.46 10.27
CA ALA A 22 -12.32 -5.95 10.02
C ALA A 22 -11.30 -7.08 10.17
N ALA A 23 -10.60 -7.40 9.11
CA ALA A 23 -9.61 -8.45 9.12
C ALA A 23 -8.30 -7.91 9.72
N LEU A 24 -7.78 -8.59 10.74
CA LEU A 24 -6.44 -8.35 11.27
C LEU A 24 -5.45 -9.33 10.62
N PRO A 25 -4.20 -8.92 10.43
CA PRO A 25 -3.18 -9.79 9.87
C PRO A 25 -2.81 -10.92 10.83
N HIS A 26 -2.25 -11.99 10.28
CA HIS A 26 -1.58 -13.03 11.08
C HIS A 26 -0.26 -12.47 11.66
N PRO A 27 -0.11 -12.40 13.00
CA PRO A 27 1.12 -11.91 13.61
C PRO A 27 2.32 -12.80 13.24
N GLY A 28 3.47 -12.19 12.94
CA GLY A 28 4.69 -12.89 12.52
C GLY A 28 4.74 -13.27 11.04
N ALA A 29 3.64 -13.14 10.32
CA ALA A 29 3.56 -13.56 8.94
C ALA A 29 4.16 -12.51 7.98
N ARG A 30 4.77 -12.99 6.90
CA ARG A 30 5.24 -12.18 5.78
C ARG A 30 4.13 -12.03 4.75
N TYR A 31 3.93 -10.82 4.29
CA TYR A 31 3.08 -10.47 3.16
C TYR A 31 3.94 -9.93 2.04
N THR A 32 3.67 -10.37 0.82
CA THR A 32 4.36 -9.87 -0.38
C THR A 32 3.42 -9.84 -1.56
N GLY A 33 3.70 -8.97 -2.52
CA GLY A 33 2.90 -8.86 -3.72
C GLY A 33 3.31 -7.72 -4.63
N PRO A 34 2.71 -7.64 -5.82
CA PRO A 34 3.07 -6.65 -6.81
C PRO A 34 2.59 -5.24 -6.42
N THR A 35 3.34 -4.25 -6.91
CA THR A 35 2.88 -2.87 -7.06
C THR A 35 2.54 -2.60 -8.53
N ASN A 36 1.81 -1.53 -8.80
CA ASN A 36 1.58 -1.06 -10.17
C ASN A 36 2.71 -0.18 -10.70
N SER A 37 3.86 -0.15 -10.04
CA SER A 37 5.03 0.59 -10.50
C SER A 37 5.51 0.01 -11.84
N LYS A 38 5.78 0.88 -12.81
CA LYS A 38 6.31 0.48 -14.13
C LYS A 38 7.84 0.38 -14.11
N VAL A 39 8.40 -0.31 -13.15
CA VAL A 39 9.85 -0.54 -13.12
C VAL A 39 10.22 -1.56 -14.19
N VAL A 40 11.09 -1.19 -15.09
CA VAL A 40 11.69 -2.06 -16.09
C VAL A 40 12.88 -2.74 -15.43
N ASN A 41 12.95 -4.04 -15.35
CA ASN A 41 14.04 -4.87 -14.80
C ASN A 41 13.92 -5.34 -13.34
N GLY A 42 12.83 -6.05 -13.01
CA GLY A 42 12.92 -7.20 -12.10
C GLY A 42 12.88 -6.96 -10.59
N PHE A 43 13.34 -5.83 -10.05
CA PHE A 43 13.41 -5.65 -8.59
C PHE A 43 12.37 -4.68 -8.00
N GLY A 44 11.69 -3.93 -8.83
CA GLY A 44 10.97 -2.74 -8.40
C GLY A 44 9.47 -2.88 -8.19
N ASN A 45 8.86 -3.99 -8.55
CA ASN A 45 7.41 -4.10 -8.58
C ASN A 45 6.81 -4.82 -7.38
N THR A 46 7.56 -4.95 -6.29
CA THR A 46 7.14 -5.77 -5.15
C THR A 46 7.10 -4.95 -3.88
N VAL A 47 6.05 -5.15 -3.09
CA VAL A 47 5.96 -4.73 -1.71
C VAL A 47 6.13 -5.94 -0.80
N THR A 48 6.83 -5.78 0.31
CA THR A 48 6.98 -6.83 1.34
C THR A 48 6.93 -6.21 2.72
N PHE A 49 6.27 -6.88 3.66
CA PHE A 49 6.27 -6.49 5.07
C PHE A 49 6.02 -7.70 5.98
N LEU A 50 6.43 -7.57 7.25
CA LEU A 50 6.08 -8.50 8.32
C LEU A 50 4.93 -7.92 9.14
N ALA A 51 3.90 -8.68 9.36
CA ALA A 51 2.79 -8.29 10.23
C ALA A 51 3.12 -8.60 11.70
N GLY A 52 2.94 -7.62 12.57
CA GLY A 52 2.80 -7.82 14.01
C GLY A 52 1.32 -7.89 14.39
N ALA A 53 1.00 -8.00 15.67
CA ALA A 53 -0.39 -8.00 16.12
C ALA A 53 -1.16 -6.73 15.71
N ARG A 54 -0.51 -5.57 15.76
CA ARG A 54 -1.06 -4.26 15.36
C ARG A 54 -0.03 -3.36 14.71
N THR A 55 0.92 -3.94 14.00
CA THR A 55 1.96 -3.18 13.30
C THR A 55 2.40 -3.92 12.05
N LEU A 56 2.86 -3.16 11.04
CA LEU A 56 3.65 -3.68 9.94
C LEU A 56 5.10 -3.29 10.18
N LYS A 57 6.00 -4.24 10.11
CA LYS A 57 7.44 -4.05 10.28
C LYS A 57 8.15 -4.35 8.98
N ARG A 58 9.33 -3.77 8.80
CA ARG A 58 10.17 -3.98 7.62
C ARG A 58 9.39 -3.78 6.30
N PHE A 59 8.54 -2.74 6.29
CA PHE A 59 7.77 -2.41 5.10
C PHE A 59 8.74 -1.92 4.02
N SER A 60 8.91 -2.72 2.98
CA SER A 60 9.81 -2.46 1.86
C SER A 60 9.09 -2.53 0.54
N PHE A 61 9.53 -1.75 -0.42
CA PHE A 61 8.95 -1.68 -1.75
C PHE A 61 10.01 -1.24 -2.75
N GLY A 62 9.87 -1.69 -3.99
CA GLY A 62 10.62 -1.14 -5.10
C GLY A 62 9.98 0.15 -5.58
N THR A 63 10.81 1.10 -5.96
CA THR A 63 10.36 2.36 -6.55
C THR A 63 11.30 2.78 -7.67
N LEU A 64 10.75 3.55 -8.61
CA LEU A 64 11.57 4.25 -9.59
C LEU A 64 12.17 5.50 -8.94
N GLY A 65 13.48 5.67 -9.08
CA GLY A 65 14.14 6.93 -8.79
C GLY A 65 13.67 8.02 -9.75
N CYS A 66 13.68 9.23 -9.28
CA CYS A 66 13.25 10.41 -10.02
C CYS A 66 14.43 11.20 -10.60
N PHE A 67 15.55 10.60 -10.85
CA PHE A 67 16.72 11.34 -11.34
C PHE A 67 16.82 11.28 -12.85
N GLY A 68 16.63 12.43 -13.46
CA GLY A 68 17.18 12.71 -14.77
C GLY A 68 18.43 13.57 -14.63
N TYR A 69 19.45 13.30 -15.36
CA TYR A 69 20.58 14.20 -15.49
C TYR A 69 20.13 15.52 -16.11
N GLY A 70 20.08 16.56 -15.31
CA GLY A 70 20.37 17.92 -15.79
C GLY A 70 19.23 18.83 -16.19
N THR A 71 17.95 18.46 -16.32
CA THR A 71 16.86 19.41 -16.60
C THR A 71 15.53 19.01 -15.98
N PHE A 72 14.90 19.92 -15.26
CA PHE A 72 13.51 19.78 -14.82
C PHE A 72 12.54 20.03 -16.00
N PRO A 73 11.42 19.26 -16.11
CA PRO A 73 11.01 18.21 -15.22
C PRO A 73 11.90 16.97 -15.38
N VAL A 74 12.34 16.45 -14.25
CA VAL A 74 13.20 15.27 -14.19
C VAL A 74 12.44 14.08 -14.80
N GLY A 75 12.99 13.50 -15.83
CA GLY A 75 12.50 12.25 -16.36
C GLY A 75 12.67 11.15 -15.30
N VAL A 76 11.73 10.22 -15.24
CA VAL A 76 11.91 8.99 -14.48
C VAL A 76 13.06 8.22 -15.14
N ASP A 77 14.16 8.00 -14.41
CA ASP A 77 15.23 7.13 -14.90
C ASP A 77 14.71 5.69 -14.95
N PRO A 78 14.48 5.12 -16.14
CA PRO A 78 13.96 3.77 -16.28
C PRO A 78 14.94 2.69 -15.80
N TYR A 79 16.17 3.05 -15.50
CA TYR A 79 17.23 2.13 -15.08
C TYR A 79 17.51 2.15 -13.59
N SER A 80 17.00 3.12 -12.85
CA SER A 80 17.19 3.22 -11.41
C SER A 80 16.12 2.40 -10.67
N THR A 81 16.41 1.13 -10.44
CA THR A 81 15.58 0.27 -9.60
C THR A 81 16.16 0.22 -8.20
N SER A 82 15.44 0.75 -7.23
CA SER A 82 15.92 0.81 -5.87
C SER A 82 14.89 0.25 -4.90
N LEU A 83 15.36 -0.39 -3.86
CA LEU A 83 14.53 -0.88 -2.77
C LEU A 83 14.52 0.15 -1.64
N ALA A 84 13.35 0.62 -1.30
CA ALA A 84 13.14 1.48 -0.14
C ALA A 84 12.53 0.67 1.01
N GLN A 85 13.01 0.92 2.23
CA GLN A 85 12.46 0.34 3.44
C GLN A 85 12.12 1.44 4.44
N LEU A 86 10.90 1.41 4.99
CA LEU A 86 10.51 2.33 6.05
C LEU A 86 11.36 2.08 7.32
N THR A 87 11.85 3.14 7.92
CA THR A 87 12.62 3.10 9.17
C THR A 87 11.76 2.86 10.40
N LYS A 88 10.45 3.13 10.28
CA LYS A 88 9.47 2.97 11.36
C LYS A 88 8.44 1.90 11.04
N SER A 89 7.90 1.29 12.09
CA SER A 89 6.74 0.41 11.96
C SER A 89 5.48 1.21 11.60
N VAL A 90 4.61 0.61 10.79
CA VAL A 90 3.32 1.18 10.42
C VAL A 90 2.25 0.64 11.36
N PRO A 91 1.53 1.48 12.12
CA PRO A 91 0.48 1.01 13.01
C PRO A 91 -0.73 0.47 12.23
N VAL A 92 -1.35 -0.58 12.76
CA VAL A 92 -2.58 -1.17 12.24
C VAL A 92 -3.69 -0.96 13.24
N THR A 93 -4.79 -0.34 12.82
CA THR A 93 -5.97 -0.11 13.66
C THR A 93 -6.75 -1.40 13.94
N ALA A 94 -7.65 -1.36 14.92
CA ALA A 94 -8.56 -2.48 15.16
C ALA A 94 -9.45 -2.83 13.94
N LYS A 95 -9.64 -1.89 13.03
CA LYS A 95 -10.37 -2.09 11.77
C LYS A 95 -9.50 -2.63 10.63
N GLY A 96 -8.26 -3.06 10.91
CA GLY A 96 -7.35 -3.58 9.90
C GLY A 96 -6.82 -2.52 8.93
N THR A 97 -7.08 -1.23 9.16
CA THR A 97 -6.52 -0.14 8.36
C THR A 97 -5.16 0.27 8.88
N PHE A 98 -4.31 0.76 8.00
CA PHE A 98 -3.00 1.28 8.37
C PHE A 98 -2.68 2.54 7.57
N ALA A 99 -2.02 3.48 8.24
CA ALA A 99 -1.54 4.69 7.62
C ALA A 99 -0.27 5.16 8.31
N VAL A 100 0.68 5.62 7.50
CA VAL A 100 1.86 6.35 7.95
C VAL A 100 2.09 7.49 6.99
N THR A 101 2.30 8.70 7.50
CA THR A 101 2.47 9.89 6.68
C THR A 101 3.88 10.40 6.78
N SER A 102 4.51 10.59 5.63
CA SER A 102 5.79 11.30 5.47
C SER A 102 6.90 10.83 6.44
N THR A 103 7.11 9.53 6.51
CA THR A 103 8.22 8.97 7.28
C THR A 103 9.46 8.80 6.40
N PRO A 104 10.68 9.02 6.95
CA PRO A 104 11.89 8.71 6.20
C PRO A 104 11.98 7.21 5.89
N ALA A 105 12.59 6.89 4.77
CA ALA A 105 12.90 5.53 4.36
C ALA A 105 14.39 5.39 4.11
N ASN A 106 14.94 4.22 4.39
CA ASN A 106 16.25 3.84 3.93
C ASN A 106 16.15 3.51 2.43
N TRP A 107 17.18 3.88 1.70
CA TRP A 107 17.26 3.66 0.26
C TRP A 107 18.49 2.82 -0.07
N SER A 108 18.32 1.78 -0.84
CA SER A 108 19.42 0.96 -1.34
C SER A 108 19.50 1.12 -2.85
N GLY A 109 20.59 1.70 -3.34
CA GLY A 109 20.87 1.85 -4.77
C GLY A 109 20.71 3.26 -5.35
N GLY A 110 20.52 4.27 -4.51
CA GLY A 110 20.53 5.68 -4.91
C GLY A 110 21.84 6.39 -4.56
N ASP A 111 21.96 7.62 -4.99
CA ASP A 111 23.03 8.52 -4.58
C ASP A 111 22.95 8.77 -3.07
N SER A 112 24.09 8.83 -2.37
CA SER A 112 24.17 8.97 -0.91
C SER A 112 23.44 10.20 -0.37
N ASP A 113 23.23 11.21 -1.21
CA ASP A 113 22.59 12.48 -0.85
C ASP A 113 21.07 12.49 -1.04
N THR A 114 20.52 11.38 -1.52
CA THR A 114 19.08 11.27 -1.76
C THR A 114 18.29 10.93 -0.49
N LYS A 115 17.29 11.73 -0.20
CA LYS A 115 16.36 11.54 0.91
C LYS A 115 14.98 11.14 0.39
N LEU A 116 14.45 10.05 0.93
CA LEU A 116 13.08 9.61 0.65
C LEU A 116 12.12 9.98 1.78
N LYS A 117 10.98 10.54 1.41
CA LYS A 117 9.81 10.66 2.27
C LYS A 117 8.71 9.77 1.71
N VAL A 118 8.19 8.87 2.55
CA VAL A 118 7.21 7.88 2.16
C VAL A 118 5.97 7.99 3.01
N SER A 119 4.82 7.97 2.36
CA SER A 119 3.51 7.80 3.00
C SER A 119 2.88 6.51 2.51
N VAL A 120 2.31 5.74 3.43
CA VAL A 120 1.61 4.49 3.13
C VAL A 120 0.22 4.55 3.73
N VAL A 121 -0.78 4.19 2.95
CA VAL A 121 -2.18 4.04 3.40
C VAL A 121 -2.71 2.73 2.85
N GLY A 122 -3.41 1.96 3.68
CA GLY A 122 -3.98 0.71 3.22
C GLY A 122 -4.87 0.02 4.25
N SER A 123 -5.31 -1.18 3.89
CA SER A 123 -6.16 -2.01 4.73
C SER A 123 -5.96 -3.49 4.42
N PHE A 124 -6.21 -4.32 5.43
CA PHE A 124 -6.39 -5.76 5.24
C PHE A 124 -7.80 -6.02 4.72
N SER A 125 -7.91 -6.64 3.56
CA SER A 125 -9.16 -7.12 3.00
C SER A 125 -9.55 -8.50 3.58
N SER A 126 -8.57 -9.24 4.07
CA SER A 126 -8.71 -10.49 4.82
C SER A 126 -7.48 -10.68 5.70
N ALA A 127 -7.49 -11.70 6.57
CA ALA A 127 -6.30 -12.05 7.35
C ALA A 127 -5.09 -12.47 6.47
N THR A 128 -5.31 -12.76 5.20
CA THR A 128 -4.29 -13.23 4.25
C THR A 128 -3.98 -12.25 3.13
N ALA A 129 -4.67 -11.09 3.08
CA ALA A 129 -4.46 -10.13 2.00
C ALA A 129 -4.60 -8.68 2.48
N ALA A 130 -3.72 -7.83 1.97
CA ALA A 130 -3.73 -6.38 2.20
C ALA A 130 -3.61 -5.64 0.87
N LYS A 131 -4.17 -4.43 0.81
CA LYS A 131 -4.05 -3.53 -0.32
C LYS A 131 -3.81 -2.10 0.16
N GLY A 132 -3.17 -1.31 -0.67
CA GLY A 132 -2.93 0.08 -0.30
C GLY A 132 -2.26 0.91 -1.38
N THR A 133 -1.88 2.10 -0.98
CA THR A 133 -1.15 3.07 -1.80
C THR A 133 0.11 3.51 -1.07
N ILE A 134 1.19 3.59 -1.80
CA ILE A 134 2.48 4.15 -1.38
C ILE A 134 2.68 5.44 -2.15
N SER A 135 3.07 6.51 -1.46
CA SER A 135 3.42 7.79 -2.06
C SER A 135 4.85 8.14 -1.67
N VAL A 136 5.70 8.38 -2.65
CA VAL A 136 7.13 8.64 -2.47
C VAL A 136 7.47 10.02 -2.99
N THR A 137 8.14 10.80 -2.15
CA THR A 137 8.81 12.05 -2.56
C THR A 137 10.31 11.87 -2.35
N GLU A 138 11.06 12.17 -3.36
CA GLU A 138 12.51 12.08 -3.37
C GLU A 138 13.11 13.49 -3.43
N THR A 139 14.17 13.73 -2.65
CA THR A 139 14.87 15.00 -2.61
C THR A 139 16.38 14.70 -2.69
N GLY A 140 17.05 15.28 -3.66
CA GLY A 140 18.49 15.19 -3.86
C GLY A 140 19.10 16.56 -4.06
N ALA A 141 20.38 16.60 -4.39
CA ALA A 141 21.14 17.83 -4.63
C ALA A 141 20.52 18.69 -5.75
N ASN A 142 19.88 18.06 -6.72
CA ASN A 142 19.28 18.72 -7.90
C ASN A 142 17.79 19.07 -7.74
N GLY A 143 17.24 18.96 -6.53
CA GLY A 143 15.86 19.31 -6.25
C GLY A 143 15.01 18.15 -5.72
N SER A 144 13.69 18.32 -5.82
CA SER A 144 12.71 17.33 -5.36
C SER A 144 11.84 16.83 -6.49
N CYS A 145 11.47 15.57 -6.44
CA CYS A 145 10.55 14.96 -7.36
C CYS A 145 9.45 14.17 -6.64
N GLY A 146 8.30 14.11 -7.23
CA GLY A 146 7.13 13.44 -6.67
C GLY A 146 6.05 14.41 -6.16
N PRO A 147 5.03 13.90 -5.45
CA PRO A 147 4.94 12.51 -5.01
C PRO A 147 4.59 11.52 -6.15
N VAL A 148 5.39 10.49 -6.28
CA VAL A 148 5.06 9.32 -7.11
C VAL A 148 4.14 8.41 -6.30
N LYS A 149 2.98 8.04 -6.87
CA LYS A 149 2.01 7.17 -6.23
C LYS A 149 1.99 5.80 -6.90
N MET A 150 2.01 4.75 -6.09
CA MET A 150 1.84 3.38 -6.53
C MET A 150 0.84 2.64 -5.65
N THR A 151 0.04 1.76 -6.25
CA THR A 151 -0.86 0.86 -5.53
C THR A 151 -0.22 -0.50 -5.37
N PHE A 152 -0.65 -1.26 -4.36
CA PHE A 152 -0.19 -2.62 -4.15
C PHE A 152 -1.30 -3.55 -3.66
N ILE A 153 -1.10 -4.84 -3.91
CA ILE A 153 -1.85 -5.94 -3.31
C ILE A 153 -0.83 -6.94 -2.79
N ALA A 154 -0.79 -7.14 -1.48
CA ALA A 154 0.12 -8.08 -0.82
C ALA A 154 -0.68 -9.26 -0.25
N LYS A 155 -0.17 -10.48 -0.42
CA LYS A 155 -0.77 -11.72 0.08
C LYS A 155 0.17 -12.39 1.07
N LEU A 156 -0.40 -13.13 2.00
CA LEU A 156 0.32 -13.98 2.95
C LEU A 156 1.15 -15.02 2.19
N GLY A 157 2.45 -15.08 2.47
CA GLY A 157 3.36 -16.04 1.85
C GLY A 157 3.46 -15.92 0.32
N GLY A 158 3.00 -14.83 -0.28
CA GLY A 158 3.15 -14.58 -1.72
C GLY A 158 4.63 -14.51 -2.09
N GLN A 159 5.03 -15.22 -3.11
CA GLN A 159 6.33 -15.12 -3.79
C GLN A 159 6.25 -14.10 -4.91
#